data_6f96523d8dad7995231a5f259ae0676d
#
_entry.id   6f96523d8dad7995231a5f259ae0676d
#
_cell.length_a   1.000
_cell.length_b   1.000
_cell.length_c   1.000
_cell.angle_alpha   90.00
_cell.angle_beta   90.00
_cell.angle_gamma   90.00
#
_symmetry.space_group_name_H-M   'P 1'
#
loop_
_entity.id
_entity.type
_entity.pdbx_description
1 polymer ?
#
loop_
_entity_poly.entity_id
_entity_poly.type
_entity_poly.pdbx_seq_one_letter_code
_entity_poly.pdbx_strand_id
1 'polypeptide(L)'
;MEKPHFHILDGLRGVAALLVVVFHVGEGFATSAVDQFLNHGYMAVDFFFVLSGFVVGYAYNERFKDRSLTLGGFFRRRLIRLHPMVVLGAVLGALSFALQGFVKWDGTEVALWNVIVAMLLSMLMIPASPGAMHEVRGNGEMFPLNGPTWSLFFEYIANIAYALVLRRLGTRLLDTFVALMAVSYATFDIFNFSEMWSMNLGWTLAGYNLSGGFLRVGLCF
;
A
#
# COMPACT_ATOMS: atom_id res chain seq x y z
N MET A 1 2.23 26.57 20.10
CA MET A 1 3.58 26.36 19.55
C MET A 1 3.44 25.59 18.25
N GLU A 2 4.01 26.10 17.17
CA GLU A 2 4.11 25.31 15.92
C GLU A 2 5.01 24.09 16.17
N LYS A 3 4.55 22.92 15.68
CA LYS A 3 5.36 21.71 15.78
C LYS A 3 6.54 21.80 14.81
N PRO A 4 7.76 21.36 15.22
CA PRO A 4 8.91 21.38 14.34
C PRO A 4 8.66 20.58 13.05
N HIS A 5 9.11 21.12 11.94
CA HIS A 5 9.08 20.46 10.65
C HIS A 5 10.36 19.62 10.47
N PHE A 6 10.20 18.37 10.07
CA PHE A 6 11.33 17.44 9.91
C PHE A 6 11.79 17.36 8.46
N HIS A 7 12.59 18.33 8.01
CA HIS A 7 13.12 18.38 6.63
C HIS A 7 13.85 17.11 6.21
N ILE A 8 14.55 16.46 7.14
CA ILE A 8 15.25 15.21 6.89
C ILE A 8 14.29 14.08 6.46
N LEU A 9 13.10 14.02 7.08
CA LEU A 9 12.09 13.02 6.73
C LEU A 9 11.50 13.25 5.34
N ASP A 10 11.39 14.50 4.91
CA ASP A 10 10.94 14.82 3.55
C ASP A 10 12.00 14.45 2.52
N GLY A 11 13.29 14.68 2.84
CA GLY A 11 14.40 14.21 2.00
C GLY A 11 14.40 12.68 1.84
N LEU A 12 14.24 11.96 2.95
CA LEU A 12 14.17 10.48 2.94
C LEU A 12 12.96 9.97 2.17
N ARG A 13 11.80 10.66 2.23
CA ARG A 13 10.63 10.34 1.36
C ARG A 13 10.97 10.45 -0.11
N GLY A 14 11.68 11.51 -0.49
CA GLY A 14 12.12 11.71 -1.87
C GLY A 14 13.00 10.56 -2.35
N VAL A 15 13.99 10.15 -1.56
CA VAL A 15 14.85 9.00 -1.86
C VAL A 15 14.05 7.72 -1.97
N ALA A 16 13.18 7.43 -1.01
CA ALA A 16 12.34 6.23 -1.04
C ALA A 16 11.40 6.21 -2.26
N ALA A 17 10.82 7.37 -2.64
CA ALA A 17 9.99 7.47 -3.84
C ALA A 17 10.79 7.17 -5.12
N LEU A 18 12.02 7.67 -5.23
CA LEU A 18 12.91 7.36 -6.36
C LEU A 18 13.25 5.86 -6.40
N LEU A 19 13.50 5.23 -5.25
CA LEU A 19 13.76 3.78 -5.18
C LEU A 19 12.56 2.98 -5.69
N VAL A 20 11.32 3.36 -5.32
CA VAL A 20 10.10 2.71 -5.85
C VAL A 20 9.97 2.89 -7.36
N VAL A 21 10.26 4.08 -7.89
CA VAL A 21 10.22 4.32 -9.34
C VAL A 21 11.24 3.45 -10.06
N VAL A 22 12.49 3.43 -9.58
CA VAL A 22 13.57 2.60 -10.17
C VAL A 22 13.22 1.12 -10.09
N PHE A 23 12.62 0.67 -8.97
CA PHE A 23 12.15 -0.69 -8.80
C PHE A 23 11.13 -1.06 -9.89
N HIS A 24 10.05 -0.30 -10.04
CA HIS A 24 9.00 -0.60 -11.03
C HIS A 24 9.46 -0.44 -12.49
N VAL A 25 10.39 0.48 -12.76
CA VAL A 25 11.03 0.55 -14.08
C VAL A 25 11.87 -0.71 -14.33
N GLY A 26 12.63 -1.17 -13.32
CA GLY A 26 13.43 -2.38 -13.39
C GLY A 26 12.60 -3.65 -13.65
N GLU A 27 11.41 -3.76 -13.09
CA GLU A 27 10.48 -4.87 -13.33
C GLU A 27 10.15 -5.05 -14.82
N GLY A 28 10.03 -3.96 -15.58
CA GLY A 28 9.75 -4.01 -17.02
C GLY A 28 10.89 -4.59 -17.87
N PHE A 29 12.10 -4.69 -17.35
CA PHE A 29 13.28 -5.20 -18.04
C PHE A 29 13.82 -6.50 -17.45
N ALA A 30 13.32 -6.92 -16.29
CA ALA A 30 13.77 -8.13 -15.61
C ALA A 30 13.07 -9.38 -16.16
N THR A 31 13.82 -10.47 -16.28
CA THR A 31 13.27 -11.79 -16.66
C THR A 31 12.79 -12.57 -15.43
N SER A 32 13.27 -12.19 -14.26
CA SER A 32 12.87 -12.76 -12.96
C SER A 32 13.07 -11.74 -11.84
N ALA A 33 12.50 -12.00 -10.67
CA ALA A 33 12.69 -11.14 -9.50
C ALA A 33 14.15 -11.06 -9.02
N VAL A 34 14.96 -12.11 -9.30
CA VAL A 34 16.39 -12.15 -8.92
C VAL A 34 17.24 -11.30 -9.87
N ASP A 35 16.87 -11.24 -11.15
CA ASP A 35 17.65 -10.51 -12.17
C ASP A 35 17.37 -9.00 -12.15
N GLN A 36 16.41 -8.58 -11.35
CA GLN A 36 16.05 -7.17 -11.22
C GLN A 36 17.18 -6.39 -10.54
N PHE A 37 17.61 -5.28 -11.16
CA PHE A 37 18.71 -4.45 -10.67
C PHE A 37 18.52 -3.99 -9.21
N LEU A 38 17.29 -3.66 -8.83
CA LEU A 38 16.92 -3.24 -7.46
C LEU A 38 15.85 -4.19 -6.89
N ASN A 39 16.19 -5.48 -6.76
CA ASN A 39 15.25 -6.53 -6.38
C ASN A 39 14.55 -6.34 -5.02
N HIS A 40 15.11 -5.52 -4.13
CA HIS A 40 14.53 -5.22 -2.80
C HIS A 40 13.95 -3.78 -2.72
N GLY A 41 13.74 -3.11 -3.84
CA GLY A 41 13.19 -1.75 -3.88
C GLY A 41 11.77 -1.62 -3.30
N TYR A 42 11.01 -2.72 -3.26
CA TYR A 42 9.71 -2.80 -2.59
C TYR A 42 9.79 -2.49 -1.08
N MET A 43 10.95 -2.67 -0.42
CA MET A 43 11.13 -2.32 1.01
C MET A 43 11.00 -0.82 1.27
N ALA A 44 11.12 0.03 0.24
CA ALA A 44 10.82 1.45 0.36
C ALA A 44 9.36 1.71 0.75
N VAL A 45 8.44 0.79 0.45
CA VAL A 45 7.04 0.87 0.89
C VAL A 45 6.93 0.67 2.40
N ASP A 46 7.71 -0.23 2.99
CA ASP A 46 7.73 -0.43 4.44
C ASP A 46 8.23 0.83 5.16
N PHE A 47 9.24 1.49 4.60
CA PHE A 47 9.69 2.80 5.09
C PHE A 47 8.57 3.84 5.03
N PHE A 48 7.74 3.86 3.98
CA PHE A 48 6.58 4.76 3.93
C PHE A 48 5.54 4.44 5.00
N PHE A 49 5.31 3.17 5.32
CA PHE A 49 4.42 2.80 6.43
C PHE A 49 4.96 3.29 7.78
N VAL A 50 6.25 3.04 8.09
CA VAL A 50 6.90 3.55 9.32
C VAL A 50 6.75 5.06 9.42
N LEU A 51 7.07 5.76 8.34
CA LEU A 51 7.01 7.21 8.32
C LEU A 51 5.58 7.74 8.43
N SER A 52 4.60 7.05 7.84
CA SER A 52 3.19 7.40 7.96
C SER A 52 2.72 7.25 9.40
N GLY A 53 3.05 6.13 10.07
CA GLY A 53 2.72 5.89 11.48
C GLY A 53 3.30 6.96 12.40
N PHE A 54 4.60 7.26 12.23
CA PHE A 54 5.25 8.33 12.98
C PHE A 54 4.55 9.69 12.79
N VAL A 55 4.32 10.10 11.54
CA VAL A 55 3.71 11.40 11.23
C VAL A 55 2.27 11.47 11.73
N VAL A 56 1.51 10.38 11.61
CA VAL A 56 0.13 10.31 12.10
C VAL A 56 0.10 10.43 13.62
N GLY A 57 0.90 9.64 14.34
CA GLY A 57 1.01 9.73 15.80
C GLY A 57 1.44 11.12 16.25
N TYR A 58 2.50 11.64 15.67
CA TYR A 58 3.03 12.97 16.00
C TYR A 58 2.03 14.11 15.74
N ALA A 59 1.33 14.07 14.59
CA ALA A 59 0.42 15.16 14.21
C ALA A 59 -0.90 15.13 14.96
N TYR A 60 -1.41 13.93 15.33
CA TYR A 60 -2.79 13.79 15.74
C TYR A 60 -3.01 13.30 17.18
N ASN A 61 -2.04 12.65 17.86
CA ASN A 61 -2.22 12.15 19.23
C ASN A 61 -2.71 13.22 20.21
N GLU A 62 -2.02 14.36 20.29
CA GLU A 62 -2.40 15.43 21.22
C GLU A 62 -3.77 16.02 20.87
N ARG A 63 -4.07 16.16 19.56
CA ARG A 63 -5.34 16.70 19.07
C ARG A 63 -6.54 15.80 19.35
N PHE A 64 -6.30 14.50 19.49
CA PHE A 64 -7.33 13.56 19.96
C PHE A 64 -7.49 13.60 21.47
N LYS A 65 -6.38 13.79 22.24
CA LYS A 65 -6.41 13.89 23.69
C LYS A 65 -7.15 15.16 24.16
N ASP A 66 -6.81 16.30 23.57
CA ASP A 66 -7.43 17.60 23.87
C ASP A 66 -8.79 17.82 23.21
N ARG A 67 -9.29 16.80 22.48
CA ARG A 67 -10.56 16.81 21.74
C ARG A 67 -10.69 17.91 20.66
N SER A 68 -9.59 18.52 20.25
CA SER A 68 -9.58 19.49 19.15
C SER A 68 -9.78 18.85 17.77
N LEU A 69 -9.76 17.51 17.70
CA LEU A 69 -9.98 16.75 16.47
C LEU A 69 -10.98 15.61 16.71
N THR A 70 -12.05 15.60 15.91
CA THR A 70 -13.01 14.50 15.87
C THR A 70 -12.54 13.38 14.93
N LEU A 71 -13.10 12.17 15.08
CA LEU A 71 -12.86 11.07 14.15
C LEU A 71 -13.18 11.44 12.70
N GLY A 72 -14.35 12.06 12.47
CA GLY A 72 -14.74 12.53 11.13
C GLY A 72 -13.78 13.56 10.57
N GLY A 73 -13.30 14.49 11.41
CA GLY A 73 -12.27 15.48 11.04
C GLY A 73 -10.94 14.84 10.68
N PHE A 74 -10.53 13.77 11.38
CA PHE A 74 -9.34 13.00 11.06
C PHE A 74 -9.49 12.31 9.70
N PHE A 75 -10.54 11.51 9.50
CA PHE A 75 -10.75 10.78 8.25
C PHE A 75 -10.87 11.72 7.05
N ARG A 76 -11.58 12.85 7.18
CA ARG A 76 -11.65 13.85 6.13
C ARG A 76 -10.26 14.37 5.71
N ARG A 77 -9.38 14.65 6.68
CA ARG A 77 -8.01 15.13 6.41
C ARG A 77 -7.17 14.06 5.71
N ARG A 78 -7.29 12.79 6.14
CA ARG A 78 -6.59 11.68 5.49
C ARG A 78 -7.10 11.43 4.08
N LEU A 79 -8.43 11.48 3.89
CA LEU A 79 -9.05 11.34 2.57
C LEU A 79 -8.57 12.43 1.61
N ILE A 80 -8.63 13.70 2.00
CA ILE A 80 -8.17 14.82 1.16
C ILE A 80 -6.70 14.67 0.79
N ARG A 81 -5.88 14.08 1.67
CA ARG A 81 -4.45 13.89 1.43
C ARG A 81 -4.14 12.72 0.51
N LEU A 82 -4.81 11.59 0.66
CA LEU A 82 -4.46 10.33 -0.02
C LEU A 82 -5.28 10.09 -1.29
N HIS A 83 -6.57 10.40 -1.23
CA HIS A 83 -7.52 10.00 -2.27
C HIS A 83 -7.32 10.63 -3.65
N PRO A 84 -6.86 11.89 -3.77
CA PRO A 84 -6.59 12.47 -5.09
C PRO A 84 -5.56 11.66 -5.90
N MET A 85 -4.57 11.07 -5.23
CA MET A 85 -3.55 10.22 -5.88
C MET A 85 -4.13 8.86 -6.32
N VAL A 86 -5.08 8.31 -5.55
CA VAL A 86 -5.81 7.09 -5.93
C VAL A 86 -6.61 7.33 -7.22
N VAL A 87 -7.39 8.42 -7.25
CA VAL A 87 -8.20 8.78 -8.42
C VAL A 87 -7.33 9.03 -9.64
N LEU A 88 -6.28 9.84 -9.50
CA LEU A 88 -5.34 10.13 -10.58
C LEU A 88 -4.68 8.85 -11.09
N GLY A 89 -4.20 7.99 -10.20
CA GLY A 89 -3.57 6.72 -10.53
C GLY A 89 -4.51 5.77 -11.27
N ALA A 90 -5.78 5.69 -10.85
CA ALA A 90 -6.78 4.87 -11.52
C ALA A 90 -7.09 5.37 -12.96
N VAL A 91 -7.19 6.69 -13.15
CA VAL A 91 -7.41 7.29 -14.49
C VAL A 91 -6.20 7.07 -15.38
N LEU A 92 -5.00 7.37 -14.91
CA LEU A 92 -3.77 7.16 -15.68
C LEU A 92 -3.55 5.70 -16.01
N GLY A 93 -3.86 4.79 -15.08
CA GLY A 93 -3.80 3.35 -15.31
C GLY A 93 -4.78 2.87 -16.37
N ALA A 94 -6.03 3.37 -16.35
CA ALA A 94 -7.01 3.05 -17.36
C ALA A 94 -6.58 3.59 -18.75
N LEU A 95 -6.06 4.80 -18.83
CA LEU A 95 -5.54 5.37 -20.07
C LEU A 95 -4.34 4.57 -20.58
N SER A 96 -3.40 4.21 -19.71
CA SER A 96 -2.26 3.37 -20.07
C SER A 96 -2.69 2.01 -20.60
N PHE A 97 -3.69 1.38 -19.95
CA PHE A 97 -4.22 0.10 -20.41
C PHE A 97 -4.95 0.21 -21.76
N ALA A 98 -5.65 1.32 -22.01
CA ALA A 98 -6.25 1.60 -23.30
C ALA A 98 -5.19 1.76 -24.41
N LEU A 99 -4.09 2.45 -24.13
CA LEU A 99 -2.96 2.59 -25.07
C LEU A 99 -2.26 1.25 -25.36
N GLN A 100 -2.35 0.27 -24.44
CA GLN A 100 -1.86 -1.10 -24.63
C GLN A 100 -2.84 -2.00 -25.42
N GLY A 101 -3.98 -1.46 -25.86
CA GLY A 101 -4.95 -2.20 -26.70
C GLY A 101 -5.93 -3.07 -25.91
N PHE A 102 -6.13 -2.84 -24.61
CA PHE A 102 -7.05 -3.61 -23.76
C PHE A 102 -6.76 -5.12 -23.72
N VAL A 103 -5.50 -5.49 -23.65
CA VAL A 103 -5.07 -6.89 -23.67
C VAL A 103 -4.44 -7.28 -22.34
N LYS A 104 -4.84 -8.44 -21.79
CA LYS A 104 -4.22 -9.04 -20.59
C LYS A 104 -2.81 -9.55 -20.89
N TRP A 105 -2.08 -9.93 -19.85
CA TRP A 105 -0.75 -10.54 -19.99
C TRP A 105 -0.75 -11.85 -20.77
N ASP A 106 -1.87 -12.59 -20.78
CA ASP A 106 -2.06 -13.83 -21.54
C ASP A 106 -2.52 -13.63 -23.00
N GLY A 107 -2.64 -12.37 -23.44
CA GLY A 107 -3.10 -12.02 -24.78
C GLY A 107 -4.63 -11.94 -24.94
N THR A 108 -5.41 -12.17 -23.88
CA THR A 108 -6.87 -12.10 -23.93
C THR A 108 -7.35 -10.65 -23.98
N GLU A 109 -8.25 -10.33 -24.90
CA GLU A 109 -8.88 -9.02 -25.00
C GLU A 109 -9.84 -8.75 -23.83
N VAL A 110 -9.86 -7.52 -23.37
CA VAL A 110 -10.70 -7.05 -22.27
C VAL A 110 -11.72 -6.04 -22.77
N ALA A 111 -12.99 -6.29 -22.49
CA ALA A 111 -14.05 -5.35 -22.84
C ALA A 111 -13.88 -4.01 -22.12
N LEU A 112 -14.09 -2.91 -22.82
CA LEU A 112 -14.01 -1.54 -22.28
C LEU A 112 -14.82 -1.39 -20.98
N TRP A 113 -15.99 -2.03 -20.90
CA TRP A 113 -16.82 -1.98 -19.69
C TRP A 113 -16.10 -2.52 -18.46
N ASN A 114 -15.35 -3.62 -18.59
CA ASN A 114 -14.59 -4.19 -17.49
C ASN A 114 -13.50 -3.22 -16.99
N VAL A 115 -12.87 -2.49 -17.92
CA VAL A 115 -11.87 -1.46 -17.58
C VAL A 115 -12.51 -0.27 -16.84
N ILE A 116 -13.69 0.17 -17.29
CA ILE A 116 -14.44 1.24 -16.60
C ILE A 116 -14.81 0.80 -15.17
N VAL A 117 -15.31 -0.43 -15.03
CA VAL A 117 -15.65 -0.98 -13.69
C VAL A 117 -14.40 -1.08 -12.83
N ALA A 118 -13.28 -1.61 -13.34
CA ALA A 118 -12.01 -1.68 -12.63
C ALA A 118 -11.53 -0.29 -12.17
N MET A 119 -11.63 0.71 -13.04
CA MET A 119 -11.28 2.10 -12.72
C MET A 119 -12.14 2.66 -11.59
N LEU A 120 -13.48 2.52 -11.69
CA LEU A 120 -14.41 3.04 -10.67
C LEU A 120 -14.21 2.34 -9.32
N LEU A 121 -14.03 1.01 -9.31
CA LEU A 121 -13.76 0.26 -8.09
C LEU A 121 -12.40 0.63 -7.47
N SER A 122 -11.37 0.84 -8.31
CA SER A 122 -10.08 1.33 -7.85
C SER A 122 -10.20 2.72 -7.21
N MET A 123 -10.97 3.63 -7.81
CA MET A 123 -11.25 4.95 -7.21
C MET A 123 -11.94 4.85 -5.85
N LEU A 124 -12.77 3.83 -5.63
CA LEU A 124 -13.44 3.58 -4.36
C LEU A 124 -12.60 2.76 -3.38
N MET A 125 -11.34 2.44 -3.73
CA MET A 125 -10.46 1.56 -2.94
C MET A 125 -11.07 0.17 -2.70
N ILE A 126 -11.87 -0.33 -3.64
CA ILE A 126 -12.42 -1.68 -3.63
C ILE A 126 -11.48 -2.58 -4.43
N PRO A 127 -10.79 -3.53 -3.79
CA PRO A 127 -9.82 -4.37 -4.47
C PRO A 127 -10.49 -5.42 -5.37
N ALA A 128 -9.84 -5.77 -6.46
CA ALA A 128 -10.21 -6.89 -7.31
C ALA A 128 -9.77 -8.21 -6.66
N SER A 129 -10.67 -9.20 -6.68
CA SER A 129 -10.31 -10.58 -6.36
C SER A 129 -9.70 -11.26 -7.58
N PRO A 130 -8.76 -12.21 -7.40
CA PRO A 130 -8.26 -13.03 -8.50
C PRO A 130 -9.41 -13.69 -9.27
N GLY A 131 -9.40 -13.58 -10.61
CA GLY A 131 -10.43 -14.12 -11.48
C GLY A 131 -11.73 -13.30 -11.56
N ALA A 132 -11.83 -12.17 -10.87
CA ALA A 132 -12.99 -11.28 -10.99
C ALA A 132 -13.02 -10.60 -12.38
N MET A 133 -14.22 -10.24 -12.85
CA MET A 133 -14.42 -9.56 -14.13
C MET A 133 -13.60 -8.28 -14.28
N HIS A 134 -13.40 -7.55 -13.20
CA HIS A 134 -12.64 -6.31 -13.14
C HIS A 134 -11.15 -6.50 -12.81
N GLU A 135 -10.70 -7.74 -12.67
CA GLU A 135 -9.27 -8.10 -12.68
C GLU A 135 -8.78 -8.14 -14.12
N VAL A 136 -8.49 -6.96 -14.68
CA VAL A 136 -8.28 -6.74 -16.13
C VAL A 136 -6.87 -7.03 -16.62
N ARG A 137 -5.91 -7.33 -15.72
CA ARG A 137 -4.53 -7.66 -16.10
C ARG A 137 -4.25 -9.17 -16.19
N GLY A 138 -4.98 -9.99 -15.45
CA GLY A 138 -4.78 -11.44 -15.41
C GLY A 138 -3.67 -11.92 -14.46
N ASN A 139 -3.16 -11.04 -13.59
CA ASN A 139 -2.08 -11.34 -12.63
C ASN A 139 -2.54 -11.34 -11.16
N GLY A 140 -3.84 -11.17 -10.92
CA GLY A 140 -4.43 -11.22 -9.58
C GLY A 140 -4.20 -9.99 -8.72
N GLU A 141 -3.71 -8.89 -9.27
CA GLU A 141 -3.50 -7.65 -8.53
C GLU A 141 -4.80 -7.07 -7.96
N MET A 142 -4.73 -6.58 -6.70
CA MET A 142 -5.85 -5.90 -6.04
C MET A 142 -6.33 -4.65 -6.82
N PHE A 143 -5.41 -3.95 -7.45
CA PHE A 143 -5.67 -2.74 -8.23
C PHE A 143 -5.02 -2.85 -9.62
N PRO A 144 -5.64 -3.61 -10.52
CA PRO A 144 -4.99 -4.03 -11.77
C PRO A 144 -4.66 -2.90 -12.74
N LEU A 145 -5.27 -1.72 -12.60
CA LEU A 145 -4.94 -0.54 -13.39
C LEU A 145 -3.77 0.26 -12.80
N ASN A 146 -3.51 0.13 -11.51
CA ASN A 146 -2.40 0.80 -10.83
C ASN A 146 -1.95 -0.04 -9.63
N GLY A 147 -1.12 -1.05 -9.90
CA GLY A 147 -0.61 -1.99 -8.91
C GLY A 147 -0.18 -1.33 -7.60
N PRO A 148 0.69 -0.30 -7.60
CA PRO A 148 1.15 0.39 -6.38
C PRO A 148 0.06 0.90 -5.43
N THR A 149 -1.20 1.01 -5.86
CA THR A 149 -2.34 1.41 -5.03
C THR A 149 -2.58 0.45 -3.85
N TRP A 150 -2.09 -0.79 -3.90
CA TRP A 150 -2.19 -1.73 -2.79
C TRP A 150 -1.62 -1.15 -1.49
N SER A 151 -0.53 -0.41 -1.56
CA SER A 151 0.09 0.20 -0.38
C SER A 151 -0.80 1.28 0.25
N LEU A 152 -1.47 2.09 -0.57
CA LEU A 152 -2.46 3.07 -0.09
C LEU A 152 -3.67 2.39 0.56
N PHE A 153 -4.11 1.25 0.05
CA PHE A 153 -5.18 0.46 0.66
C PHE A 153 -4.81 0.06 2.10
N PHE A 154 -3.62 -0.50 2.32
CA PHE A 154 -3.15 -0.82 3.65
C PHE A 154 -2.92 0.43 4.51
N GLU A 155 -2.49 1.54 3.93
CA GLU A 155 -2.37 2.81 4.67
C GLU A 155 -3.75 3.31 5.15
N TYR A 156 -4.81 3.15 4.37
CA TYR A 156 -6.17 3.45 4.85
C TYR A 156 -6.57 2.57 6.03
N ILE A 157 -6.33 1.26 5.94
CA ILE A 157 -6.60 0.31 7.04
C ILE A 157 -5.81 0.70 8.30
N ALA A 158 -4.53 1.01 8.17
CA ALA A 158 -3.70 1.44 9.28
C ALA A 158 -4.20 2.74 9.93
N ASN A 159 -4.62 3.72 9.12
CA ASN A 159 -5.23 4.95 9.64
C ASN A 159 -6.55 4.68 10.40
N ILE A 160 -7.37 3.74 9.93
CA ILE A 160 -8.59 3.33 10.63
C ILE A 160 -8.23 2.64 11.96
N ALA A 161 -7.30 1.69 11.92
CA ALA A 161 -6.82 0.99 13.12
C ALA A 161 -6.22 1.98 14.15
N TYR A 162 -5.41 2.92 13.71
CA TYR A 162 -4.88 4.00 14.56
C TYR A 162 -5.99 4.80 15.21
N ALA A 163 -6.92 5.33 14.42
CA ALA A 163 -7.96 6.22 14.92
C ALA A 163 -8.95 5.53 15.88
N LEU A 164 -9.22 4.25 15.69
CA LEU A 164 -10.20 3.51 16.48
C LEU A 164 -9.57 2.79 17.69
N VAL A 165 -8.37 2.24 17.53
CA VAL A 165 -7.77 1.29 18.48
C VAL A 165 -6.38 1.78 18.96
N LEU A 166 -5.38 1.83 18.09
CA LEU A 166 -3.98 1.93 18.48
C LEU A 166 -3.67 3.15 19.35
N ARG A 167 -4.23 4.31 19.03
CA ARG A 167 -4.06 5.54 19.82
C ARG A 167 -4.57 5.46 21.26
N ARG A 168 -5.36 4.45 21.59
CA ARG A 168 -5.93 4.23 22.94
C ARG A 168 -5.15 3.20 23.74
N LEU A 169 -4.26 2.47 23.09
CA LEU A 169 -3.44 1.47 23.75
C LEU A 169 -2.32 2.16 24.56
N GLY A 170 -2.01 1.57 25.71
CA GLY A 170 -0.83 1.96 26.46
C GLY A 170 0.45 1.46 25.79
N THR A 171 1.58 2.09 26.08
CA THR A 171 2.90 1.81 25.49
C THR A 171 3.24 0.32 25.55
N ARG A 172 3.02 -0.33 26.69
CA ARG A 172 3.32 -1.77 26.84
C ARG A 172 2.52 -2.66 25.87
N LEU A 173 1.25 -2.33 25.64
CA LEU A 173 0.42 -3.09 24.69
C LEU A 173 0.86 -2.84 23.25
N LEU A 174 1.26 -1.60 22.92
CA LEU A 174 1.82 -1.29 21.60
C LEU A 174 3.14 -2.02 21.38
N ASP A 175 4.05 -2.01 22.37
CA ASP A 175 5.32 -2.72 22.29
C ASP A 175 5.09 -4.23 22.08
N THR A 176 4.13 -4.81 22.83
CA THR A 176 3.76 -6.22 22.70
C THR A 176 3.17 -6.50 21.30
N PHE A 177 2.30 -5.61 20.80
CA PHE A 177 1.71 -5.74 19.47
C PHE A 177 2.80 -5.72 18.39
N VAL A 178 3.72 -4.74 18.42
CA VAL A 178 4.83 -4.63 17.47
C VAL A 178 5.74 -5.86 17.55
N ALA A 179 6.08 -6.33 18.76
CA ALA A 179 6.88 -7.54 18.93
C ALA A 179 6.19 -8.78 18.34
N LEU A 180 4.88 -8.95 18.56
CA LEU A 180 4.10 -10.04 17.95
C LEU A 180 4.06 -9.94 16.43
N MET A 181 3.86 -8.74 15.87
CA MET A 181 3.89 -8.53 14.43
C MET A 181 5.27 -8.87 13.84
N ALA A 182 6.36 -8.45 14.51
CA ALA A 182 7.73 -8.76 14.09
C ALA A 182 8.00 -10.26 14.07
N VAL A 183 7.64 -10.98 15.14
CA VAL A 183 7.80 -12.43 15.22
C VAL A 183 6.93 -13.13 14.16
N SER A 184 5.67 -12.71 14.01
CA SER A 184 4.76 -13.28 13.03
C SER A 184 5.25 -13.05 11.60
N TYR A 185 5.74 -11.86 11.29
CA TYR A 185 6.29 -11.52 9.98
C TYR A 185 7.55 -12.35 9.67
N ALA A 186 8.50 -12.40 10.61
CA ALA A 186 9.71 -13.20 10.46
C ALA A 186 9.41 -14.71 10.29
N THR A 187 8.46 -15.22 11.09
CA THR A 187 8.01 -16.61 10.96
C THR A 187 7.37 -16.86 9.59
N PHE A 188 6.49 -15.96 9.16
CA PHE A 188 5.82 -16.05 7.88
C PHE A 188 6.82 -16.01 6.72
N ASP A 189 7.79 -15.13 6.77
CA ASP A 189 8.83 -14.98 5.75
C ASP A 189 9.73 -16.23 5.67
N ILE A 190 10.16 -16.77 6.82
CA ILE A 190 10.96 -18.00 6.88
C ILE A 190 10.21 -19.19 6.25
N PHE A 191 8.92 -19.39 6.56
CA PHE A 191 8.14 -20.50 6.03
C PHE A 191 7.74 -20.35 4.56
N ASN A 192 7.69 -19.11 4.04
CA ASN A 192 7.36 -18.80 2.65
C ASN A 192 8.59 -18.43 1.81
N PHE A 193 9.79 -18.59 2.34
CA PHE A 193 11.04 -18.20 1.68
C PHE A 193 11.29 -18.91 0.34
N SER A 194 10.72 -20.10 0.13
CA SER A 194 10.78 -20.81 -1.16
C SER A 194 9.95 -20.15 -2.25
N GLU A 195 8.99 -19.32 -1.88
CA GLU A 195 8.18 -18.53 -2.77
C GLU A 195 8.88 -17.17 -2.97
N MET A 196 9.69 -17.04 -4.01
CA MET A 196 10.47 -15.81 -4.31
C MET A 196 9.62 -14.51 -4.32
N TRP A 197 8.32 -14.65 -4.41
CA TRP A 197 7.33 -13.57 -4.38
C TRP A 197 6.81 -13.24 -2.97
N SER A 198 7.22 -13.96 -1.94
CA SER A 198 6.89 -13.64 -0.55
C SER A 198 7.30 -12.23 -0.16
N MET A 199 8.32 -11.72 -0.82
CA MET A 199 8.86 -10.38 -0.64
C MET A 199 7.94 -9.26 -1.16
N ASN A 200 6.98 -9.55 -2.05
CA ASN A 200 5.99 -8.62 -2.58
C ASN A 200 4.61 -8.76 -1.92
N LEU A 201 4.59 -9.15 -0.65
CA LEU A 201 3.35 -9.37 0.09
C LEU A 201 2.47 -8.12 0.14
N GLY A 202 1.16 -8.33 -0.04
CA GLY A 202 0.15 -7.31 0.10
C GLY A 202 -0.52 -6.86 -1.20
N TRP A 203 0.03 -7.16 -2.36
CA TRP A 203 -0.47 -6.62 -3.63
C TRP A 203 -1.60 -7.44 -4.28
N THR A 204 -1.90 -8.65 -3.76
CA THR A 204 -3.05 -9.47 -4.17
C THR A 204 -3.93 -9.84 -2.99
N LEU A 205 -5.21 -10.19 -3.24
CA LEU A 205 -6.12 -10.75 -2.23
C LEU A 205 -5.94 -12.26 -2.05
N ALA A 206 -5.02 -12.88 -2.78
CA ALA A 206 -4.82 -14.33 -2.72
C ALA A 206 -4.14 -14.74 -1.41
N GLY A 207 -4.77 -15.67 -0.68
CA GLY A 207 -4.20 -16.45 0.41
C GLY A 207 -3.19 -15.73 1.32
N TYR A 208 -1.97 -16.21 1.32
CA TYR A 208 -0.88 -15.69 2.15
C TYR A 208 -0.44 -14.26 1.79
N ASN A 209 -0.63 -13.82 0.55
CA ASN A 209 -0.23 -12.50 0.11
C ASN A 209 -0.97 -11.39 0.87
N LEU A 210 -2.29 -11.51 1.03
CA LEU A 210 -3.08 -10.60 1.83
C LEU A 210 -2.64 -10.59 3.30
N SER A 211 -2.41 -11.77 3.88
CA SER A 211 -1.93 -11.91 5.27
C SER A 211 -0.56 -11.24 5.46
N GLY A 212 0.36 -11.44 4.52
CA GLY A 212 1.66 -10.78 4.54
C GLY A 212 1.57 -9.26 4.47
N GLY A 213 0.66 -8.72 3.68
CA GLY A 213 0.39 -7.28 3.64
C GLY A 213 -0.08 -6.72 4.99
N PHE A 214 -0.95 -7.44 5.70
CA PHE A 214 -1.35 -7.06 7.06
C PHE A 214 -0.19 -7.13 8.05
N LEU A 215 0.66 -8.15 7.95
CA LEU A 215 1.84 -8.26 8.82
C LEU A 215 2.83 -7.12 8.58
N ARG A 216 3.09 -6.77 7.31
CA ARG A 216 3.96 -5.64 6.94
C ARG A 216 3.45 -4.33 7.51
N VAL A 217 2.20 -3.99 7.26
CA VAL A 217 1.64 -2.72 7.76
C VAL A 217 1.50 -2.73 9.28
N GLY A 218 1.17 -3.87 9.90
CA GLY A 218 1.06 -4.00 11.34
C GLY A 218 2.40 -3.86 12.06
N LEU A 219 3.51 -4.28 11.42
CA LEU A 219 4.87 -4.09 11.93
C LEU A 219 5.37 -2.65 11.75
N CYS A 220 5.11 -2.08 10.57
CA CYS A 220 5.78 -0.84 10.15
C CYS A 220 4.99 0.43 10.48
N PHE A 221 3.66 0.40 10.58
CA PHE A 221 2.84 1.57 10.89
C PHE A 221 2.69 1.76 12.41
#